data_11a05a9d16a3df98b04190dcc7689017
#
_entry.id   11a05a9d16a3df98b04190dcc7689017
#
_cell.length_a   1.000
_cell.length_b   1.000
_cell.length_c   1.000
_cell.angle_alpha   90.00
_cell.angle_beta   90.00
_cell.angle_gamma   90.00
#
_symmetry.space_group_name_H-M   'P 1'
#
loop_
_entity.id
_entity.type
_entity.pdbx_description
1 polymer ?
#
loop_
_entity_poly.entity_id
_entity_poly.type
_entity_poly.pdbx_seq_one_letter_code
_entity_poly.pdbx_strand_id
1 'polypeptide(L)'
;MAPRSRYRGIQRQVGTRAYQGASGVGIREAQRTSNILTSALNDMSNYFAKKAGVQAEIEGAEFGAKNPITEEQLRDSIATGGDIQEQLGDNSTIFGRSQRKAQLSILESELELSAKRRMSSIISNATVKNLDPGEVADQLDVVTNEFTKLSSNLSSISGQRIFS
;
A
#
# COMPACT_ATOMS: atom_id res chain seq x y z
N MET A 1 -26.05 5.22 -79.56
CA MET A 1 -27.10 5.70 -78.60
C MET A 1 -26.86 5.05 -77.25
N ALA A 2 -26.40 5.82 -76.25
CA ALA A 2 -26.12 5.32 -74.89
C ALA A 2 -27.37 5.53 -74.02
N PRO A 3 -27.77 4.56 -73.15
CA PRO A 3 -28.94 4.70 -72.29
C PRO A 3 -28.62 5.65 -71.13
N ARG A 4 -29.41 6.71 -71.03
CA ARG A 4 -29.34 7.67 -69.91
C ARG A 4 -29.85 7.02 -68.64
N SER A 5 -28.97 6.99 -67.63
CA SER A 5 -29.18 6.49 -66.27
C SER A 5 -30.38 7.11 -65.53
N ARG A 6 -31.31 6.27 -65.15
CA ARG A 6 -32.52 6.60 -64.30
C ARG A 6 -32.21 6.77 -62.83
N TYR A 7 -30.96 7.02 -62.43
CA TYR A 7 -30.55 7.05 -61.04
C TYR A 7 -30.52 8.43 -60.35
N ARG A 8 -30.92 9.50 -61.06
CA ARG A 8 -30.87 10.88 -60.50
C ARG A 8 -32.02 11.26 -59.58
N GLY A 9 -33.09 10.45 -59.50
CA GLY A 9 -34.30 10.80 -58.73
C GLY A 9 -34.30 10.32 -57.28
N ILE A 10 -33.49 9.29 -56.97
CA ILE A 10 -33.57 8.64 -55.64
C ILE A 10 -32.62 9.29 -54.63
N GLN A 11 -31.54 9.93 -55.04
CA GLN A 11 -30.59 10.56 -54.13
C GLN A 11 -31.08 11.87 -53.50
N ARG A 12 -32.07 12.55 -54.06
CA ARG A 12 -32.60 13.79 -53.49
C ARG A 12 -33.68 13.60 -52.39
N GLN A 13 -34.29 12.43 -52.30
CA GLN A 13 -35.33 12.18 -51.27
C GLN A 13 -34.80 11.61 -49.96
N VAL A 14 -33.58 11.03 -49.96
CA VAL A 14 -33.00 10.47 -48.72
C VAL A 14 -32.31 11.56 -47.87
N GLY A 15 -31.79 12.62 -48.48
CA GLY A 15 -31.08 13.69 -47.76
C GLY A 15 -32.00 14.65 -46.97
N THR A 16 -33.25 14.82 -47.41
CA THR A 16 -34.17 15.80 -46.75
C THR A 16 -35.01 15.20 -45.65
N ARG A 17 -35.20 13.88 -45.59
CA ARG A 17 -35.94 13.24 -44.50
C ARG A 17 -35.10 13.00 -43.23
N ALA A 18 -33.79 12.95 -43.32
CA ALA A 18 -32.93 12.77 -42.17
C ALA A 18 -32.79 14.05 -41.31
N TYR A 19 -33.07 15.22 -41.85
CA TYR A 19 -32.92 16.50 -41.15
C TYR A 19 -34.21 17.01 -40.47
N GLN A 20 -35.39 16.49 -40.81
CA GLN A 20 -36.66 16.93 -40.22
C GLN A 20 -37.10 16.12 -38.99
N GLY A 21 -36.34 15.08 -38.59
CA GLY A 21 -36.66 14.24 -37.40
C GLY A 21 -35.84 14.53 -36.13
N ALA A 22 -34.94 15.49 -36.13
CA ALA A 22 -34.24 15.92 -34.94
C ALA A 22 -35.08 16.95 -34.16
N SER A 23 -36.33 16.59 -33.83
CA SER A 23 -37.04 17.28 -32.79
C SER A 23 -36.28 17.13 -31.51
N GLY A 24 -36.22 18.19 -30.66
CA GLY A 24 -35.40 18.26 -29.45
C GLY A 24 -35.57 17.13 -28.42
N VAL A 25 -36.48 16.18 -28.69
CA VAL A 25 -36.69 14.94 -27.94
C VAL A 25 -35.55 13.93 -28.22
N GLY A 26 -35.16 13.72 -29.47
CA GLY A 26 -34.07 12.77 -29.78
C GLY A 26 -32.69 13.21 -29.28
N ILE A 27 -32.44 14.53 -29.21
CA ILE A 27 -31.20 15.07 -28.63
C ILE A 27 -31.16 14.88 -27.12
N ARG A 28 -32.30 15.07 -26.45
CA ARG A 28 -32.41 14.86 -25.00
C ARG A 28 -32.28 13.38 -24.62
N GLU A 29 -32.81 12.46 -25.39
CA GLU A 29 -32.64 11.03 -25.17
C GLU A 29 -31.19 10.58 -25.44
N ALA A 30 -30.55 11.08 -26.49
CA ALA A 30 -29.14 10.81 -26.76
C ALA A 30 -28.25 11.34 -25.64
N GLN A 31 -28.53 12.53 -25.11
CA GLN A 31 -27.82 13.09 -23.95
C GLN A 31 -28.03 12.29 -22.68
N ARG A 32 -29.27 11.83 -22.40
CA ARG A 32 -29.56 10.96 -21.24
C ARG A 32 -28.82 9.64 -21.34
N THR A 33 -28.84 9.00 -22.52
CA THR A 33 -28.12 7.74 -22.75
C THR A 33 -26.61 7.93 -22.61
N SER A 34 -26.07 9.02 -23.12
CA SER A 34 -24.65 9.39 -22.98
C SER A 34 -24.27 9.60 -21.52
N ASN A 35 -25.10 10.31 -20.74
CA ASN A 35 -24.87 10.55 -19.33
C ASN A 35 -24.93 9.26 -18.51
N ILE A 36 -25.89 8.37 -18.78
CA ILE A 36 -26.00 7.06 -18.13
C ILE A 36 -24.78 6.20 -18.46
N LEU A 37 -24.33 6.19 -19.71
CA LEU A 37 -23.15 5.46 -20.12
C LEU A 37 -21.87 5.99 -19.45
N THR A 38 -21.73 7.31 -19.40
CA THR A 38 -20.60 7.97 -18.74
C THR A 38 -20.59 7.67 -17.22
N SER A 39 -21.76 7.72 -16.57
CA SER A 39 -21.87 7.34 -15.15
C SER A 39 -21.49 5.87 -14.93
N ALA A 40 -22.02 4.96 -15.73
CA ALA A 40 -21.69 3.54 -15.65
C ALA A 40 -20.19 3.26 -15.87
N LEU A 41 -19.56 3.94 -16.83
CA LEU A 41 -18.12 3.84 -17.08
C LEU A 41 -17.30 4.36 -15.90
N ASN A 42 -17.72 5.47 -15.28
CA ASN A 42 -17.08 6.01 -14.09
C ASN A 42 -17.22 5.05 -12.90
N ASP A 43 -18.40 4.47 -12.70
CA ASP A 43 -18.66 3.51 -11.62
C ASP A 43 -17.82 2.23 -11.80
N MET A 44 -17.72 1.72 -13.04
CA MET A 44 -16.83 0.61 -13.38
C MET A 44 -15.37 0.97 -13.15
N SER A 45 -14.92 2.15 -13.59
CA SER A 45 -13.55 2.61 -13.36
C SER A 45 -13.22 2.69 -11.88
N ASN A 46 -14.12 3.27 -11.07
CA ASN A 46 -13.96 3.36 -9.63
C ASN A 46 -13.95 1.96 -8.96
N TYR A 47 -14.78 1.04 -9.43
CA TYR A 47 -14.77 -0.35 -8.95
C TYR A 47 -13.44 -1.04 -9.23
N PHE A 48 -12.94 -0.94 -10.46
CA PHE A 48 -11.64 -1.52 -10.83
C PHE A 48 -10.47 -0.87 -10.07
N ALA A 49 -10.50 0.45 -9.88
CA ALA A 49 -9.49 1.16 -9.11
C ALA A 49 -9.47 0.70 -7.64
N LYS A 50 -10.65 0.53 -7.02
CA LYS A 50 -10.76 -0.02 -5.65
C LYS A 50 -10.25 -1.45 -5.57
N LYS A 51 -10.63 -2.30 -6.52
CA LYS A 51 -10.19 -3.69 -6.57
C LYS A 51 -8.68 -3.80 -6.75
N ALA A 52 -8.10 -3.00 -7.65
CA ALA A 52 -6.65 -2.93 -7.85
C ALA A 52 -5.94 -2.42 -6.59
N GLY A 53 -6.52 -1.44 -5.88
CA GLY A 53 -5.98 -0.94 -4.61
C GLY A 53 -5.93 -2.01 -3.53
N VAL A 54 -7.03 -2.76 -3.35
CA VAL A 54 -7.09 -3.88 -2.38
C VAL A 54 -6.09 -4.98 -2.76
N GLN A 55 -5.99 -5.30 -4.05
CA GLN A 55 -5.04 -6.30 -4.51
C GLN A 55 -3.59 -5.87 -4.23
N ALA A 56 -3.25 -4.61 -4.53
CA ALA A 56 -1.93 -4.05 -4.24
C ALA A 56 -1.63 -4.02 -2.73
N GLU A 57 -2.64 -3.80 -1.89
CA GLU A 57 -2.49 -3.87 -0.43
C GLU A 57 -2.15 -5.28 0.04
N ILE A 58 -2.85 -6.29 -0.45
CA ILE A 58 -2.60 -7.69 -0.10
C ILE A 58 -1.22 -8.13 -0.57
N GLU A 59 -0.89 -7.89 -1.84
CA GLU A 59 0.39 -8.27 -2.42
C GLU A 59 1.57 -7.56 -1.72
N GLY A 60 1.39 -6.29 -1.36
CA GLY A 60 2.38 -5.54 -0.61
C GLY A 60 2.62 -6.11 0.78
N ALA A 61 1.54 -6.46 1.50
CA ALA A 61 1.63 -7.09 2.82
C ALA A 61 2.32 -8.46 2.76
N GLU A 62 1.96 -9.29 1.77
CA GLU A 62 2.61 -10.60 1.57
C GLU A 62 4.09 -10.46 1.22
N PHE A 63 4.43 -9.50 0.35
CA PHE A 63 5.82 -9.26 -0.02
C PHE A 63 6.62 -8.79 1.18
N GLY A 64 6.08 -7.87 1.99
CA GLY A 64 6.72 -7.40 3.23
C GLY A 64 6.92 -8.52 4.24
N ALA A 65 5.95 -9.44 4.37
CA ALA A 65 6.06 -10.59 5.25
C ALA A 65 7.10 -11.62 4.76
N LYS A 66 7.26 -11.79 3.46
CA LYS A 66 8.28 -12.68 2.87
C LYS A 66 9.69 -12.07 2.87
N ASN A 67 9.78 -10.75 2.94
CA ASN A 67 11.04 -10.00 2.96
C ASN A 67 11.09 -9.10 4.21
N PRO A 68 11.12 -9.68 5.42
CA PRO A 68 11.17 -8.91 6.65
C PRO A 68 12.51 -8.19 6.79
N ILE A 69 12.50 -7.09 7.51
CA ILE A 69 13.74 -6.47 8.00
C ILE A 69 14.07 -7.13 9.33
N THR A 70 15.31 -7.55 9.51
CA THR A 70 15.76 -8.24 10.71
C THR A 70 16.26 -7.25 11.78
N GLU A 71 16.28 -7.70 13.05
CA GLU A 71 16.89 -6.96 14.15
C GLU A 71 18.36 -6.61 13.84
N GLU A 72 19.12 -7.52 13.21
CA GLU A 72 20.53 -7.30 12.85
C GLU A 72 20.66 -6.16 11.85
N GLN A 73 19.84 -6.12 10.81
CA GLN A 73 19.85 -5.02 9.83
C GLN A 73 19.50 -3.67 10.48
N LEU A 74 18.56 -3.65 11.44
CA LEU A 74 18.28 -2.44 12.20
C LEU A 74 19.48 -1.98 13.03
N ARG A 75 20.15 -2.91 13.71
CA ARG A 75 21.34 -2.61 14.53
C ARG A 75 22.48 -2.08 13.68
N ASP A 76 22.73 -2.71 12.56
CA ASP A 76 23.77 -2.29 11.62
C ASP A 76 23.49 -0.90 11.04
N SER A 77 22.24 -0.63 10.68
CA SER A 77 21.81 0.69 10.21
C SER A 77 22.07 1.77 11.27
N ILE A 78 21.71 1.51 12.52
CA ILE A 78 21.95 2.45 13.63
C ILE A 78 23.47 2.63 13.87
N ALA A 79 24.25 1.56 13.83
CA ALA A 79 25.69 1.59 14.08
C ALA A 79 26.47 2.33 12.99
N THR A 80 26.04 2.19 11.74
CA THR A 80 26.70 2.82 10.58
C THR A 80 26.14 4.20 10.25
N GLY A 81 25.06 4.64 10.92
CA GLY A 81 24.34 5.87 10.57
C GLY A 81 23.61 5.77 9.23
N GLY A 82 23.38 4.56 8.73
CA GLY A 82 22.64 4.28 7.51
C GLY A 82 21.14 4.51 7.68
N ASP A 83 20.44 4.75 6.58
CA ASP A 83 19.00 4.90 6.60
C ASP A 83 18.29 3.58 6.28
N ILE A 84 17.72 2.95 7.30
CA ILE A 84 16.91 1.73 7.13
C ILE A 84 15.65 1.98 6.27
N GLN A 85 15.26 3.24 6.07
CA GLN A 85 14.10 3.57 5.26
C GLN A 85 14.25 3.16 3.81
N GLU A 86 15.48 3.10 3.29
CA GLU A 86 15.77 2.62 1.93
C GLU A 86 15.42 1.14 1.74
N GLN A 87 15.44 0.36 2.82
CA GLN A 87 15.09 -1.07 2.80
C GLN A 87 13.59 -1.32 3.00
N LEU A 88 12.86 -0.32 3.47
CA LEU A 88 11.43 -0.39 3.67
C LEU A 88 10.67 -0.13 2.36
N GLY A 89 9.44 -0.65 2.27
CA GLY A 89 8.55 -0.35 1.16
C GLY A 89 8.30 1.14 0.96
N ASP A 90 8.19 1.56 -0.30
CA ASP A 90 7.96 2.94 -0.70
C ASP A 90 6.60 3.46 -0.20
N ASN A 91 6.59 4.62 0.43
CA ASN A 91 5.39 5.25 0.98
C ASN A 91 4.46 5.86 -0.09
N SER A 92 4.93 6.07 -1.32
CA SER A 92 4.16 6.71 -2.38
C SER A 92 3.06 5.80 -2.96
N THR A 93 3.25 4.49 -2.90
CA THR A 93 2.33 3.50 -3.46
C THR A 93 1.52 2.76 -2.40
N ILE A 94 0.35 2.21 -2.77
CA ILE A 94 -0.45 1.37 -1.88
C ILE A 94 0.32 0.10 -1.52
N PHE A 95 0.93 -0.54 -2.51
CA PHE A 95 1.77 -1.71 -2.35
C PHE A 95 2.91 -1.45 -1.36
N GLY A 96 3.71 -0.41 -1.59
CA GLY A 96 4.86 -0.09 -0.75
C GLY A 96 4.48 0.28 0.68
N ARG A 97 3.36 1.01 0.89
CA ARG A 97 2.84 1.28 2.25
C ARG A 97 2.45 0.01 2.98
N SER A 98 1.83 -0.93 2.29
CA SER A 98 1.41 -2.20 2.87
C SER A 98 2.60 -3.11 3.18
N GLN A 99 3.58 -3.19 2.25
CA GLN A 99 4.86 -3.83 2.46
C GLN A 99 5.57 -3.29 3.71
N ARG A 100 5.73 -1.97 3.79
CA ARG A 100 6.37 -1.28 4.92
C ARG A 100 5.68 -1.58 6.24
N LYS A 101 4.34 -1.55 6.27
CA LYS A 101 3.56 -1.87 7.47
C LYS A 101 3.81 -3.29 7.93
N ALA A 102 3.84 -4.26 7.03
CA ALA A 102 4.12 -5.65 7.35
C ALA A 102 5.55 -5.84 7.86
N GLN A 103 6.54 -5.25 7.20
CA GLN A 103 7.94 -5.29 7.63
C GLN A 103 8.14 -4.71 9.04
N LEU A 104 7.57 -3.54 9.32
CA LEU A 104 7.67 -2.90 10.64
C LEU A 104 6.98 -3.73 11.72
N SER A 105 5.81 -4.30 11.46
CA SER A 105 5.10 -5.13 12.42
C SER A 105 5.86 -6.41 12.78
N ILE A 106 6.51 -7.04 11.80
CA ILE A 106 7.35 -8.22 12.04
C ILE A 106 8.58 -7.82 12.87
N LEU A 107 9.26 -6.74 12.50
CA LEU A 107 10.43 -6.25 13.23
C LEU A 107 10.11 -5.89 14.68
N GLU A 108 8.97 -5.22 14.95
CA GLU A 108 8.48 -4.95 16.31
C GLU A 108 8.30 -6.25 17.11
N SER A 109 7.68 -7.25 16.49
CA SER A 109 7.46 -8.55 17.12
C SER A 109 8.77 -9.29 17.40
N GLU A 110 9.74 -9.23 16.48
CA GLU A 110 11.07 -9.82 16.65
C GLU A 110 11.83 -9.13 17.80
N LEU A 111 11.83 -7.81 17.85
CA LEU A 111 12.46 -7.05 18.94
C LEU A 111 11.86 -7.41 20.31
N GLU A 112 10.53 -7.47 20.41
CA GLU A 112 9.86 -7.85 21.66
C GLU A 112 10.23 -9.28 22.09
N LEU A 113 10.25 -10.22 21.14
CA LEU A 113 10.61 -11.60 21.42
C LEU A 113 12.08 -11.75 21.81
N SER A 114 12.97 -11.03 21.13
CA SER A 114 14.40 -11.01 21.43
C SER A 114 14.67 -10.42 22.82
N ALA A 115 14.03 -9.31 23.17
CA ALA A 115 14.10 -8.73 24.50
C ALA A 115 13.65 -9.71 25.59
N LYS A 116 12.49 -10.34 25.40
CA LYS A 116 11.97 -11.34 26.34
C LYS A 116 12.91 -12.54 26.51
N ARG A 117 13.48 -13.05 25.42
CA ARG A 117 14.43 -14.17 25.45
C ARG A 117 15.71 -13.79 26.22
N ARG A 118 16.27 -12.60 25.97
CA ARG A 118 17.47 -12.13 26.67
C ARG A 118 17.21 -11.94 28.17
N MET A 119 16.10 -11.29 28.54
CA MET A 119 15.72 -11.13 29.95
C MET A 119 15.51 -12.48 30.65
N SER A 120 14.80 -13.40 30.00
CA SER A 120 14.60 -14.75 30.54
C SER A 120 15.91 -15.52 30.72
N SER A 121 16.85 -15.36 29.79
CA SER A 121 18.18 -15.95 29.88
C SER A 121 18.98 -15.41 31.05
N ILE A 122 18.93 -14.09 31.31
CA ILE A 122 19.58 -13.45 32.45
C ILE A 122 19.02 -14.01 33.76
N ILE A 123 17.70 -14.05 33.91
CA ILE A 123 17.02 -14.56 35.11
C ILE A 123 17.35 -16.03 35.32
N SER A 124 17.32 -16.86 34.29
CA SER A 124 17.66 -18.29 34.38
C SER A 124 19.11 -18.49 34.77
N ASN A 125 20.05 -17.74 34.17
CA ASN A 125 21.46 -17.81 34.54
C ASN A 125 21.73 -17.31 35.95
N ALA A 126 21.03 -16.28 36.39
CA ALA A 126 21.11 -15.78 37.77
C ALA A 126 20.73 -16.84 38.80
N THR A 127 19.66 -17.57 38.54
CA THR A 127 19.20 -18.68 39.40
C THR A 127 20.22 -19.82 39.45
N VAL A 128 20.80 -20.20 38.33
CA VAL A 128 21.76 -21.30 38.23
C VAL A 128 23.10 -20.93 38.86
N LYS A 129 23.56 -19.67 38.70
CA LYS A 129 24.87 -19.20 39.19
C LYS A 129 24.86 -18.52 40.54
N ASN A 130 23.70 -18.40 41.17
CA ASN A 130 23.52 -17.63 42.43
C ASN A 130 24.13 -16.22 42.34
N LEU A 131 23.83 -15.49 41.24
CA LEU A 131 24.34 -14.13 41.04
C LEU A 131 23.72 -13.18 42.06
N ASP A 132 24.47 -12.13 42.40
CA ASP A 132 23.95 -11.07 43.25
C ASP A 132 22.75 -10.36 42.60
N PRO A 133 21.68 -10.07 43.34
CA PRO A 133 20.51 -9.36 42.81
C PRO A 133 20.85 -8.02 42.13
N GLY A 134 21.88 -7.30 42.62
CA GLY A 134 22.37 -6.07 42.01
C GLY A 134 22.94 -6.31 40.60
N GLU A 135 23.77 -7.33 40.43
CA GLU A 135 24.33 -7.68 39.12
C GLU A 135 23.23 -8.09 38.14
N VAL A 136 22.19 -8.77 38.60
CA VAL A 136 21.04 -9.16 37.75
C VAL A 136 20.25 -7.93 37.32
N ALA A 137 20.02 -6.98 38.23
CA ALA A 137 19.35 -5.72 37.91
C ALA A 137 20.12 -4.92 36.89
N ASP A 138 21.43 -4.78 37.06
CA ASP A 138 22.30 -4.07 36.08
C ASP A 138 22.25 -4.70 34.66
N GLN A 139 22.27 -6.03 34.60
CA GLN A 139 22.15 -6.74 33.30
C GLN A 139 20.80 -6.55 32.67
N LEU A 140 19.71 -6.56 33.41
CA LEU A 140 18.35 -6.30 32.91
C LEU A 140 18.21 -4.85 32.46
N ASP A 141 18.80 -3.89 33.16
CA ASP A 141 18.79 -2.47 32.77
C ASP A 141 19.54 -2.24 31.43
N VAL A 142 20.68 -2.91 31.25
CA VAL A 142 21.40 -2.86 29.95
C VAL A 142 20.52 -3.35 28.81
N VAL A 143 19.86 -4.50 28.96
CA VAL A 143 18.96 -5.03 27.95
C VAL A 143 17.76 -4.08 27.70
N THR A 144 17.15 -3.59 28.77
CA THR A 144 16.02 -2.66 28.67
C THR A 144 16.40 -1.39 27.93
N ASN A 145 17.54 -0.79 28.25
CA ASN A 145 18.03 0.42 27.59
C ASN A 145 18.35 0.19 26.12
N GLU A 146 18.96 -0.95 25.79
CA GLU A 146 19.26 -1.34 24.40
C GLU A 146 17.97 -1.44 23.57
N PHE A 147 16.98 -2.21 24.03
CA PHE A 147 15.74 -2.39 23.30
C PHE A 147 14.85 -1.14 23.30
N THR A 148 14.94 -0.29 24.32
CA THR A 148 14.28 1.02 24.32
C THR A 148 14.85 1.93 23.22
N LYS A 149 16.16 1.94 23.01
CA LYS A 149 16.79 2.67 21.91
C LYS A 149 16.38 2.13 20.55
N LEU A 150 16.35 0.81 20.37
CA LEU A 150 15.90 0.19 19.13
C LEU A 150 14.43 0.54 18.83
N SER A 151 13.54 0.43 19.81
CA SER A 151 12.13 0.78 19.69
C SER A 151 11.91 2.27 19.41
N SER A 152 12.69 3.17 20.03
CA SER A 152 12.57 4.60 19.78
C SER A 152 12.98 4.97 18.35
N ASN A 153 14.03 4.34 17.79
CA ASN A 153 14.39 4.49 16.39
C ASN A 153 13.28 3.97 15.47
N LEU A 154 12.71 2.81 15.79
CA LEU A 154 11.60 2.24 15.03
C LEU A 154 10.36 3.13 15.09
N SER A 155 10.04 3.70 16.26
CA SER A 155 8.93 4.65 16.43
C SER A 155 9.15 5.94 15.64
N SER A 156 10.37 6.46 15.56
CA SER A 156 10.68 7.61 14.73
C SER A 156 10.47 7.33 13.24
N ILE A 157 10.82 6.13 12.79
CA ILE A 157 10.61 5.66 11.41
C ILE A 157 9.11 5.48 11.11
N SER A 158 8.34 4.94 12.06
CA SER A 158 6.89 4.79 11.92
C SER A 158 6.14 6.11 12.13
N GLY A 159 6.63 7.00 12.99
CA GLY A 159 6.03 8.30 13.31
C GLY A 159 6.14 9.33 12.19
N GLN A 160 7.14 9.25 11.32
CA GLN A 160 7.24 10.08 10.12
C GLN A 160 6.08 9.88 9.13
N ARG A 161 5.22 8.90 9.36
CA ARG A 161 3.99 8.65 8.57
C ARG A 161 2.85 9.64 8.85
N ILE A 162 2.85 10.33 9.98
CA ILE A 162 1.68 11.12 10.43
C ILE A 162 1.73 12.55 9.89
N PHE A 163 2.89 13.00 9.42
CA PHE A 163 3.13 14.39 9.01
C PHE A 163 3.56 14.57 7.54
N SER A 164 3.50 13.53 6.73
CA SER A 164 3.71 13.59 5.26
C SER A 164 2.46 13.08 4.52
#